data_a45a55d3e5886cfd84b689566317a1b7
#
_entry.id   a45a55d3e5886cfd84b689566317a1b7
#
_cell.length_a   1.000
_cell.length_b   1.000
_cell.length_c   1.000
_cell.angle_alpha   90.00
_cell.angle_beta   90.00
_cell.angle_gamma   90.00
#
_symmetry.space_group_name_H-M   'P 1'
#
loop_
_entity.id
_entity.type
_entity.pdbx_description
1 polymer ?
#
loop_
_entity_poly.entity_id
_entity_poly.type
_entity_poly.pdbx_seq_one_letter_code
_entity_poly.pdbx_strand_id
1 'polypeptide(L)'
;MAYSSGTFSRLYDFTDDRDNGVRIQAARMDAELDGMATGLTTAILKDGSQTTTAVVPFAYGISIVDNQSATFGTTSDYTLQYDETTRDSLFLTSNVEGAAFKLTLAADQGDDASDEWQVGISTSGVLTIGNDIASAQTYVSQLTLTPHATVASSTTAVLGNLTVGGSLSLGSA
;
A
#
# COMPACT_ATOMS: atom_id res chain seq x y z
N MET A 1 6.07 30.30 18.58
CA MET A 1 5.49 28.94 18.65
C MET A 1 6.56 28.01 19.19
N ALA A 2 6.26 27.25 20.22
CA ALA A 2 7.20 26.30 20.82
C ALA A 2 7.52 25.09 19.91
N TYR A 3 6.72 24.85 18.86
CA TYR A 3 6.90 23.77 17.89
C TYR A 3 6.88 24.32 16.45
N SER A 4 7.94 24.06 15.69
CA SER A 4 8.06 24.49 14.30
C SER A 4 8.98 23.55 13.52
N SER A 5 8.58 23.20 12.29
CA SER A 5 9.38 22.37 11.38
C SER A 5 9.89 21.05 11.99
N GLY A 6 9.06 20.37 12.78
CA GLY A 6 9.42 19.13 13.44
C GLY A 6 10.28 19.28 14.71
N THR A 7 10.58 20.51 15.12
CA THR A 7 11.41 20.79 16.30
C THR A 7 10.60 21.47 17.37
N PHE A 8 10.64 20.91 18.59
CA PHE A 8 10.11 21.55 19.78
C PHE A 8 11.20 22.41 20.39
N SER A 9 10.93 23.70 20.60
CA SER A 9 11.82 24.64 21.29
C SER A 9 11.09 25.25 22.47
N ARG A 10 11.71 25.23 23.63
CA ARG A 10 11.16 25.90 24.80
C ARG A 10 11.04 27.40 24.53
N LEU A 11 9.96 28.00 25.02
CA LEU A 11 9.77 29.46 24.98
C LEU A 11 10.51 30.15 26.10
N TYR A 12 10.64 29.47 27.26
CA TYR A 12 11.23 30.05 28.48
C TYR A 12 12.28 29.11 29.04
N ASP A 13 13.38 29.66 29.55
CA ASP A 13 14.36 28.94 30.35
C ASP A 13 14.14 29.24 31.86
N PHE A 14 13.44 28.33 32.52
CA PHE A 14 13.11 28.46 33.93
C PHE A 14 14.33 28.26 34.84
N THR A 15 15.44 27.71 34.33
CA THR A 15 16.69 27.64 35.09
C THR A 15 17.34 29.02 35.18
N ASP A 16 17.40 29.74 34.07
CA ASP A 16 17.88 31.11 34.03
C ASP A 16 16.99 32.04 34.84
N ASP A 17 15.68 31.85 34.79
CA ASP A 17 14.74 32.60 35.65
C ASP A 17 15.07 32.40 37.12
N ARG A 18 15.28 31.15 37.58
CA ARG A 18 15.67 30.84 38.95
C ARG A 18 16.98 31.51 39.34
N ASP A 19 17.99 31.39 38.50
CA ASP A 19 19.34 31.88 38.78
C ASP A 19 19.40 33.42 38.81
N ASN A 20 18.51 34.07 38.07
CA ASN A 20 18.34 35.51 38.07
C ASN A 20 17.27 36.02 39.07
N GLY A 21 16.74 35.15 39.92
CA GLY A 21 15.72 35.50 40.96
C GLY A 21 14.36 35.88 40.38
N VAL A 22 14.08 35.51 39.10
CA VAL A 22 12.79 35.71 38.46
C VAL A 22 11.80 34.67 38.94
N ARG A 23 10.64 35.07 39.42
CA ARG A 23 9.58 34.14 39.80
C ARG A 23 9.00 33.47 38.56
N ILE A 24 8.82 32.15 38.61
CA ILE A 24 8.05 31.41 37.61
C ILE A 24 6.62 31.95 37.61
N GLN A 25 6.17 32.47 36.49
CA GLN A 25 4.83 33.01 36.31
C GLN A 25 3.92 31.95 35.69
N ALA A 26 2.69 31.84 36.23
CA ALA A 26 1.70 30.89 35.69
C ALA A 26 1.48 31.06 34.18
N ALA A 27 1.37 32.32 33.72
CA ALA A 27 1.19 32.59 32.29
C ALA A 27 2.36 32.07 31.39
N ARG A 28 3.59 32.05 31.90
CA ARG A 28 4.74 31.49 31.17
C ARG A 28 4.68 29.96 31.14
N MET A 29 4.24 29.33 32.21
CA MET A 29 4.06 27.89 32.28
C MET A 29 2.91 27.47 31.38
N ASP A 30 1.78 28.17 31.40
CA ASP A 30 0.65 27.91 30.53
C ASP A 30 1.05 28.01 29.04
N ALA A 31 1.78 29.08 28.66
CA ALA A 31 2.25 29.25 27.28
C ALA A 31 3.20 28.14 26.83
N GLU A 32 4.03 27.60 27.75
CA GLU A 32 4.91 26.44 27.42
C GLU A 32 4.08 25.17 27.23
N LEU A 33 3.14 24.89 28.12
CA LEU A 33 2.26 23.73 28.07
C LEU A 33 1.34 23.78 26.84
N ASP A 34 0.78 24.94 26.49
CA ASP A 34 -0.04 25.15 25.30
C ASP A 34 0.80 24.92 24.03
N GLY A 35 2.06 25.35 24.04
CA GLY A 35 3.00 25.08 22.95
C GLY A 35 3.27 23.58 22.77
N MET A 36 3.43 22.85 23.89
CA MET A 36 3.57 21.38 23.85
C MET A 36 2.29 20.70 23.34
N ALA A 37 1.13 21.09 23.87
CA ALA A 37 -0.16 20.56 23.44
C ALA A 37 -0.38 20.78 21.93
N THR A 38 -0.07 21.98 21.43
CA THR A 38 -0.14 22.30 20.00
C THR A 38 0.82 21.43 19.18
N GLY A 39 2.05 21.20 19.65
CA GLY A 39 3.01 20.34 18.99
C GLY A 39 2.55 18.89 18.92
N LEU A 40 2.04 18.37 20.03
CA LEU A 40 1.53 16.99 20.11
C LEU A 40 0.31 16.75 19.19
N THR A 41 -0.54 17.76 18.97
CA THR A 41 -1.67 17.63 18.04
C THR A 41 -1.25 17.44 16.57
N THR A 42 0.00 17.76 16.26
CA THR A 42 0.57 17.55 14.92
C THR A 42 1.43 16.28 14.80
N ALA A 43 1.65 15.58 15.93
CA ALA A 43 2.40 14.34 15.94
C ALA A 43 1.53 13.16 15.48
N ILE A 44 2.15 12.19 14.79
CA ILE A 44 1.49 10.91 14.49
C ILE A 44 1.45 10.10 15.79
N LEU A 45 0.26 9.86 16.33
CA LEU A 45 0.10 9.10 17.56
C LEU A 45 0.31 7.60 17.30
N LYS A 46 1.00 6.97 18.25
CA LYS A 46 1.33 5.54 18.20
C LYS A 46 0.08 4.64 18.27
N ASP A 47 -1.02 5.13 18.82
CA ASP A 47 -2.29 4.40 18.93
C ASP A 47 -3.14 4.43 17.65
N GLY A 48 -2.68 5.14 16.62
CA GLY A 48 -3.39 5.24 15.34
C GLY A 48 -4.66 6.10 15.39
N SER A 49 -4.88 6.85 16.46
CA SER A 49 -6.10 7.69 16.63
C SER A 49 -6.13 8.90 15.68
N GLN A 50 -5.00 9.23 15.04
CA GLN A 50 -4.91 10.35 14.11
C GLN A 50 -4.75 9.88 12.67
N THR A 51 -5.46 10.55 11.76
CA THR A 51 -5.30 10.40 10.32
C THR A 51 -4.38 11.48 9.79
N THR A 52 -3.39 11.11 8.97
CA THR A 52 -2.56 12.08 8.27
C THR A 52 -3.37 12.69 7.11
N THR A 53 -3.41 14.02 7.03
CA THR A 53 -4.12 14.75 5.96
C THR A 53 -3.20 15.17 4.83
N ALA A 54 -1.91 14.82 4.92
CA ALA A 54 -0.89 15.10 3.91
C ALA A 54 0.04 13.90 3.74
N VAL A 55 0.82 13.91 2.65
CA VAL A 55 1.86 12.89 2.42
C VAL A 55 2.91 12.96 3.52
N VAL A 56 3.18 11.82 4.16
CA VAL A 56 4.28 11.67 5.12
C VAL A 56 5.48 11.07 4.40
N PRO A 57 6.57 11.81 4.17
CA PRO A 57 7.76 11.27 3.52
C PRO A 57 8.55 10.40 4.50
N PHE A 58 8.84 9.16 4.10
CA PHE A 58 9.72 8.24 4.84
C PHE A 58 11.08 8.16 4.12
N ALA A 59 12.05 8.95 4.56
CA ALA A 59 13.35 9.06 3.89
C ALA A 59 14.15 7.74 3.84
N TYR A 60 13.90 6.83 4.78
CA TYR A 60 14.60 5.53 4.89
C TYR A 60 13.69 4.33 4.68
N GLY A 61 12.49 4.54 4.12
CA GLY A 61 11.51 3.49 3.87
C GLY A 61 10.59 3.18 5.05
N ILE A 62 9.74 2.19 4.84
CA ILE A 62 8.80 1.66 5.85
C ILE A 62 9.16 0.19 6.06
N SER A 63 9.36 -0.22 7.31
CA SER A 63 9.48 -1.63 7.68
C SER A 63 8.17 -2.11 8.27
N ILE A 64 7.59 -3.14 7.66
CA ILE A 64 6.44 -3.87 8.18
C ILE A 64 6.96 -5.22 8.61
N VAL A 65 6.78 -5.55 9.89
CA VAL A 65 7.28 -6.81 10.45
C VAL A 65 6.44 -8.00 9.98
N ASP A 66 7.00 -9.20 10.09
CA ASP A 66 6.41 -10.46 9.67
C ASP A 66 4.99 -10.64 10.21
N ASN A 67 4.12 -11.22 9.40
CA ASN A 67 2.70 -11.43 9.71
C ASN A 67 1.88 -10.16 9.99
N GLN A 68 2.44 -8.98 9.70
CA GLN A 68 1.71 -7.71 9.66
C GLN A 68 1.50 -7.27 8.22
N SER A 69 0.47 -6.46 7.98
CA SER A 69 0.09 -6.06 6.63
C SER A 69 0.04 -4.56 6.42
N ALA A 70 0.39 -4.11 5.22
CA ALA A 70 -0.07 -2.85 4.68
C ALA A 70 -1.47 -3.04 4.09
N THR A 71 -2.43 -2.22 4.51
CA THR A 71 -3.81 -2.30 4.06
C THR A 71 -4.16 -1.12 3.16
N PHE A 72 -4.96 -1.37 2.14
CA PHE A 72 -5.41 -0.38 1.18
C PHE A 72 -6.94 -0.41 1.11
N GLY A 73 -7.55 0.78 0.99
CA GLY A 73 -8.99 0.96 1.01
C GLY A 73 -9.55 1.20 2.43
N THR A 74 -10.72 1.83 2.52
CA THR A 74 -11.36 2.20 3.80
C THR A 74 -11.85 1.00 4.59
N THR A 75 -12.10 -0.11 3.93
CA THR A 75 -12.54 -1.40 4.49
C THR A 75 -11.45 -2.48 4.40
N SER A 76 -10.18 -2.07 4.22
CA SER A 76 -9.05 -2.97 4.05
C SER A 76 -9.23 -3.92 2.85
N ASP A 77 -9.64 -3.35 1.71
CA ASP A 77 -10.03 -4.10 0.51
C ASP A 77 -8.88 -4.94 -0.06
N TYR A 78 -7.65 -4.44 0.05
CA TYR A 78 -6.42 -5.14 -0.33
C TYR A 78 -5.40 -5.11 0.80
N THR A 79 -4.64 -6.19 0.92
CA THR A 79 -3.51 -6.28 1.86
C THR A 79 -2.26 -6.78 1.17
N LEU A 80 -1.10 -6.23 1.56
CA LEU A 80 0.23 -6.73 1.24
C LEU A 80 0.90 -7.16 2.54
N GLN A 81 1.30 -8.42 2.64
CA GLN A 81 1.85 -9.03 3.85
C GLN A 81 2.94 -10.03 3.48
N TYR A 82 4.00 -10.12 4.29
CA TYR A 82 4.86 -11.30 4.32
C TYR A 82 4.30 -12.29 5.35
N ASP A 83 3.85 -13.45 4.88
CA ASP A 83 3.32 -14.54 5.71
C ASP A 83 4.43 -15.55 5.98
N GLU A 84 5.17 -15.36 7.09
CA GLU A 84 6.25 -16.25 7.53
C GLU A 84 5.70 -17.59 8.05
N THR A 85 4.55 -17.56 8.72
CA THR A 85 4.07 -18.70 9.51
C THR A 85 3.47 -19.81 8.65
N THR A 86 2.72 -19.45 7.61
CA THR A 86 1.91 -20.42 6.85
C THR A 86 2.44 -20.67 5.45
N ARG A 87 2.94 -19.64 4.78
CA ARG A 87 3.26 -19.68 3.34
C ARG A 87 4.70 -19.36 3.00
N ASP A 88 5.45 -18.71 3.91
CA ASP A 88 6.80 -18.19 3.66
C ASP A 88 6.87 -17.40 2.34
N SER A 89 5.93 -16.49 2.15
CA SER A 89 5.77 -15.75 0.90
C SER A 89 5.22 -14.34 1.08
N LEU A 90 5.55 -13.47 0.14
CA LEU A 90 4.89 -12.17 0.00
C LEU A 90 3.49 -12.37 -0.58
N PHE A 91 2.49 -11.99 0.18
CA PHE A 91 1.09 -12.25 -0.12
C PHE A 91 0.34 -10.95 -0.39
N LEU A 92 -0.23 -10.84 -1.58
CA LEU A 92 -1.11 -9.74 -1.97
C LEU A 92 -2.53 -10.29 -2.13
N THR A 93 -3.45 -9.81 -1.32
CA THR A 93 -4.81 -10.36 -1.19
C THR A 93 -5.88 -9.32 -1.47
N SER A 94 -6.94 -9.71 -2.19
CA SER A 94 -8.23 -9.03 -2.12
C SER A 94 -9.01 -9.59 -0.93
N ASN A 95 -9.43 -8.73 -0.01
CA ASN A 95 -10.20 -9.12 1.17
C ASN A 95 -11.71 -8.95 0.97
N VAL A 96 -12.13 -8.50 -0.21
CA VAL A 96 -13.55 -8.35 -0.54
C VAL A 96 -14.09 -9.71 -0.96
N GLU A 97 -14.98 -10.28 -0.15
CA GLU A 97 -15.60 -11.57 -0.44
C GLU A 97 -16.38 -11.54 -1.76
N GLY A 98 -16.19 -12.54 -2.59
CA GLY A 98 -16.82 -12.62 -3.92
C GLY A 98 -16.22 -11.70 -4.97
N ALA A 99 -15.16 -10.94 -4.66
CA ALA A 99 -14.45 -10.12 -5.63
C ALA A 99 -13.23 -10.85 -6.23
N ALA A 100 -12.95 -10.59 -7.49
CA ALA A 100 -11.73 -11.03 -8.15
C ALA A 100 -10.53 -10.20 -7.62
N PHE A 101 -9.37 -10.85 -7.49
CA PHE A 101 -8.11 -10.13 -7.32
C PHE A 101 -7.68 -9.51 -8.65
N LYS A 102 -7.21 -8.26 -8.63
CA LYS A 102 -6.71 -7.55 -9.81
C LYS A 102 -5.49 -6.72 -9.44
N LEU A 103 -4.43 -6.86 -10.23
CA LEU A 103 -3.24 -6.01 -10.19
C LEU A 103 -3.08 -5.35 -11.56
N THR A 104 -3.17 -4.04 -11.60
CA THR A 104 -2.99 -3.25 -12.83
C THR A 104 -1.61 -2.59 -12.82
N LEU A 105 -0.93 -2.68 -13.94
CA LEU A 105 0.32 -1.99 -14.26
C LEU A 105 -0.01 -0.98 -15.34
N ALA A 106 0.13 0.31 -15.03
CA ALA A 106 -0.16 1.40 -15.95
C ALA A 106 1.13 2.11 -16.36
N ALA A 107 1.23 2.46 -17.62
CA ALA A 107 2.19 3.39 -18.18
C ALA A 107 1.49 4.72 -18.49
N ASP A 108 2.24 5.79 -18.62
CA ASP A 108 1.76 7.10 -19.09
C ASP A 108 0.37 7.51 -18.52
N GLN A 109 0.24 7.48 -17.19
CA GLN A 109 -0.94 7.85 -16.41
C GLN A 109 -2.13 6.86 -16.47
N GLY A 110 -2.18 5.93 -17.43
CA GLY A 110 -3.26 4.94 -17.54
C GLY A 110 -4.58 5.53 -18.05
N ASP A 111 -4.53 6.55 -18.91
CA ASP A 111 -5.71 7.23 -19.38
C ASP A 111 -6.06 6.98 -20.87
N ASP A 112 -5.12 6.37 -21.60
CA ASP A 112 -5.30 5.98 -23.01
C ASP A 112 -5.47 4.46 -23.18
N ALA A 113 -5.99 4.04 -24.35
CA ALA A 113 -6.06 2.63 -24.72
C ALA A 113 -4.65 2.05 -24.95
N SER A 114 -4.40 0.86 -24.44
CA SER A 114 -3.14 0.08 -24.52
C SER A 114 -2.02 0.45 -23.56
N ASP A 115 -2.20 1.36 -22.66
CA ASP A 115 -1.19 1.73 -21.66
C ASP A 115 -1.32 0.97 -20.34
N GLU A 116 -2.34 0.15 -20.16
CA GLU A 116 -2.55 -0.65 -18.98
C GLU A 116 -2.53 -2.17 -19.26
N TRP A 117 -1.85 -2.90 -18.36
CA TRP A 117 -1.91 -4.35 -18.27
C TRP A 117 -2.48 -4.80 -16.94
N GLN A 118 -3.31 -5.82 -16.93
CA GLN A 118 -3.92 -6.35 -15.72
C GLN A 118 -3.65 -7.85 -15.58
N VAL A 119 -3.19 -8.24 -14.40
CA VAL A 119 -3.15 -9.63 -13.93
C VAL A 119 -4.31 -9.82 -12.98
N GLY A 120 -5.19 -10.77 -13.26
CA GLY A 120 -6.39 -11.01 -12.48
C GLY A 120 -6.54 -12.47 -12.09
N ILE A 121 -7.13 -12.72 -10.90
CA ILE A 121 -7.56 -14.04 -10.48
C ILE A 121 -9.05 -13.94 -10.16
N SER A 122 -9.86 -14.72 -10.88
CA SER A 122 -11.31 -14.76 -10.64
C SER A 122 -11.65 -15.52 -9.35
N THR A 123 -12.88 -15.40 -8.90
CA THR A 123 -13.39 -16.16 -7.74
C THR A 123 -13.44 -17.68 -7.97
N SER A 124 -13.38 -18.12 -9.23
CA SER A 124 -13.24 -19.54 -9.60
C SER A 124 -11.77 -19.97 -9.81
N GLY A 125 -10.79 -19.11 -9.46
CA GLY A 125 -9.38 -19.41 -9.57
C GLY A 125 -8.77 -19.28 -10.96
N VAL A 126 -9.49 -18.77 -11.94
CA VAL A 126 -8.96 -18.53 -13.29
C VAL A 126 -7.99 -17.35 -13.25
N LEU A 127 -6.75 -17.58 -13.66
CA LEU A 127 -5.74 -16.53 -13.84
C LEU A 127 -5.86 -15.96 -15.25
N THR A 128 -5.92 -14.64 -15.35
CA THR A 128 -5.93 -13.91 -16.62
C THR A 128 -4.80 -12.89 -16.68
N ILE A 129 -4.23 -12.69 -17.85
CA ILE A 129 -3.38 -11.55 -18.16
C ILE A 129 -4.02 -10.87 -19.37
N GLY A 130 -4.33 -9.61 -19.26
CA GLY A 130 -5.00 -8.85 -20.29
C GLY A 130 -4.51 -7.42 -20.34
N ASN A 131 -4.92 -6.74 -21.39
CA ASN A 131 -4.61 -5.33 -21.56
C ASN A 131 -5.85 -4.58 -22.09
N ASP A 132 -5.83 -3.28 -22.04
CA ASP A 132 -6.94 -2.40 -22.42
C ASP A 132 -6.84 -1.85 -23.85
N ILE A 133 -6.20 -2.62 -24.76
CA ILE A 133 -5.93 -2.24 -26.17
C ILE A 133 -7.15 -1.71 -26.93
N ALA A 134 -8.35 -2.18 -26.59
CA ALA A 134 -9.57 -1.80 -27.30
C ALA A 134 -10.20 -0.50 -26.81
N SER A 135 -10.02 -0.16 -25.55
CA SER A 135 -10.56 1.03 -24.90
C SER A 135 -9.95 1.17 -23.51
N ALA A 136 -9.56 2.39 -23.13
CA ALA A 136 -9.01 2.69 -21.82
C ALA A 136 -9.82 2.03 -20.69
N GLN A 137 -9.11 1.39 -19.74
CA GLN A 137 -9.66 0.71 -18.57
C GLN A 137 -10.63 -0.46 -18.90
N THR A 138 -10.70 -0.90 -20.16
CA THR A 138 -11.52 -2.05 -20.58
C THR A 138 -10.60 -3.20 -20.98
N TYR A 139 -10.37 -4.13 -20.07
CA TYR A 139 -9.36 -5.19 -20.25
C TYR A 139 -9.88 -6.34 -21.07
N VAL A 140 -9.11 -6.71 -22.10
CA VAL A 140 -9.30 -7.89 -22.93
C VAL A 140 -8.25 -8.91 -22.57
N SER A 141 -8.65 -10.12 -22.18
CA SER A 141 -7.73 -11.19 -21.84
C SER A 141 -6.91 -11.61 -23.05
N GLN A 142 -5.58 -11.69 -22.87
CA GLN A 142 -4.63 -12.19 -23.87
C GLN A 142 -4.17 -13.61 -23.53
N LEU A 143 -4.05 -13.91 -22.23
CA LEU A 143 -3.71 -15.23 -21.70
C LEU A 143 -4.69 -15.60 -20.61
N THR A 144 -5.16 -16.85 -20.63
CA THR A 144 -6.07 -17.40 -19.61
C THR A 144 -5.58 -18.77 -19.17
N LEU A 145 -5.43 -18.98 -17.88
CA LEU A 145 -5.13 -20.28 -17.27
C LEU A 145 -6.34 -20.69 -16.42
N THR A 146 -7.00 -21.75 -16.82
CA THR A 146 -8.18 -22.28 -16.12
C THR A 146 -7.77 -23.54 -15.36
N PRO A 147 -7.78 -23.51 -14.03
CA PRO A 147 -7.44 -24.66 -13.21
C PRO A 147 -8.55 -25.71 -13.23
N HIS A 148 -8.16 -26.97 -13.07
CA HIS A 148 -9.06 -28.08 -12.86
C HIS A 148 -8.54 -28.95 -11.71
N ALA A 149 -9.42 -29.63 -10.98
CA ALA A 149 -9.02 -30.52 -9.89
C ALA A 149 -8.07 -31.63 -10.35
N THR A 150 -8.26 -32.10 -11.58
CA THR A 150 -7.31 -32.97 -12.28
C THR A 150 -6.41 -32.09 -13.16
N VAL A 151 -5.12 -32.01 -12.85
CA VAL A 151 -4.18 -31.10 -13.54
C VAL A 151 -4.16 -31.30 -15.06
N ALA A 152 -4.27 -32.56 -15.54
CA ALA A 152 -4.33 -32.88 -16.97
C ALA A 152 -5.55 -32.25 -17.70
N SER A 153 -6.58 -31.87 -16.95
CA SER A 153 -7.78 -31.19 -17.49
C SER A 153 -7.72 -29.66 -17.38
N SER A 154 -6.67 -29.11 -16.78
CA SER A 154 -6.43 -27.67 -16.78
C SER A 154 -6.11 -27.17 -18.18
N THR A 155 -6.53 -25.96 -18.49
CA THR A 155 -6.31 -25.37 -19.82
C THR A 155 -5.53 -24.08 -19.74
N THR A 156 -4.68 -23.86 -20.77
CA THR A 156 -4.02 -22.58 -21.02
C THR A 156 -4.47 -22.11 -22.39
N ALA A 157 -5.08 -20.94 -22.48
CA ALA A 157 -5.51 -20.34 -23.71
C ALA A 157 -4.71 -19.07 -24.00
N VAL A 158 -4.10 -18.98 -25.17
CA VAL A 158 -3.58 -17.74 -25.75
C VAL A 158 -4.64 -17.24 -26.71
N LEU A 159 -5.22 -16.08 -26.45
CA LEU A 159 -6.39 -15.55 -27.16
C LEU A 159 -6.02 -14.75 -28.43
N GLY A 160 -4.75 -14.72 -28.78
CA GLY A 160 -4.19 -14.18 -30.03
C GLY A 160 -3.27 -15.18 -30.71
N ASN A 161 -2.38 -14.68 -31.55
CA ASN A 161 -1.38 -15.51 -32.21
C ASN A 161 -0.24 -15.86 -31.23
N LEU A 162 0.13 -17.15 -31.19
CA LEU A 162 1.33 -17.61 -30.50
C LEU A 162 2.49 -17.72 -31.49
N THR A 163 3.55 -16.91 -31.26
CA THR A 163 4.79 -17.06 -32.06
C THR A 163 5.85 -17.74 -31.18
N VAL A 164 6.38 -18.86 -31.63
CA VAL A 164 7.44 -19.60 -30.95
C VAL A 164 8.72 -19.42 -31.75
N GLY A 165 9.73 -18.75 -31.17
CA GLY A 165 11.03 -18.47 -31.77
C GLY A 165 12.00 -19.67 -31.78
N GLY A 166 11.59 -20.82 -31.23
CA GLY A 166 12.37 -22.06 -31.14
C GLY A 166 11.47 -23.25 -31.29
N SER A 167 11.82 -24.38 -30.64
CA SER A 167 11.02 -25.61 -30.71
C SER A 167 9.86 -25.54 -29.70
N LEU A 168 8.65 -25.90 -30.15
CA LEU A 168 7.50 -26.18 -29.31
C LEU A 168 7.44 -27.69 -29.06
N SER A 169 7.54 -28.14 -27.80
CA SER A 169 7.32 -29.54 -27.44
C SER A 169 5.96 -29.66 -26.77
N LEU A 170 5.08 -30.43 -27.41
CA LEU A 170 3.78 -30.81 -26.83
C LEU A 170 3.92 -32.18 -26.20
N GLY A 171 3.62 -32.29 -24.89
CA GLY A 171 3.59 -33.59 -24.23
C GLY A 171 2.51 -34.48 -24.85
N SER A 172 2.80 -35.80 -24.98
CA SER A 172 1.75 -36.76 -25.30
C SER A 172 0.80 -36.88 -24.10
N ALA A 173 -0.50 -36.91 -24.39
CA ALA A 173 -1.54 -37.25 -23.43
C ALA A 173 -1.40 -38.68 -22.91
#